data_7f72d85873a7738c82c90843f980b34d
#
_entry.id   7f72d85873a7738c82c90843f980b34d
#
_cell.length_a   1.000
_cell.length_b   1.000
_cell.length_c   1.000
_cell.angle_alpha   90.00
_cell.angle_beta   90.00
_cell.angle_gamma   90.00
#
_symmetry.space_group_name_H-M   'P 1'
#
loop_
_entity.id
_entity.type
_entity.pdbx_description
1 polymer ?
#
loop_
_entity_poly.entity_id
_entity_poly.type
_entity_poly.pdbx_seq_one_letter_code
_entity_poly.pdbx_strand_id
1 'polypeptide(L)'
;HTHGVGKWHNGPDSYARSFSSGADIFFGGMWDHWNVPVCDYRSDGKYDHEIPFVPNFSANMTPVRVLADKIHAGVHSTELFTGDAVEFIENYNSEAPFFMYLSTLAPHDPRTMPEKYRNMYNPDDITLPPNFRPMPDFSFGWSDKGRDEATAAFPRRPDEIRRHIADYYAMISHIDDCIGRVFDALRHRGMYDDTIIVFCGDNGLAIGQHGLMGKQNVYEHSTNVPLIMRGPGIPRGEIRSQYVYLLDIFPTLCRLCGLDIPGSVDGISFAGMFEDAALVTRPEIYYAFQARIRGVADGHYKLIEYRTENLKLTQLFDLQSDPWEMYNLFDFSGYDGIVGRLRRRMKQFCDEWDEQQHIYGQQYWEQYRRYEQAELHGVDQPKGTSMVNQVNDWKK
;
A
#
# COMPACT_ATOMS: atom_id res chain seq x y z
N HIS A 1 11.25 25.17 -0.34
CA HIS A 1 11.22 24.60 -1.69
C HIS A 1 10.67 23.18 -1.63
N THR A 2 9.72 22.82 -2.51
CA THR A 2 9.16 21.47 -2.57
C THR A 2 9.49 20.83 -3.92
N HIS A 3 10.01 19.60 -3.89
CA HIS A 3 10.47 18.86 -5.07
C HIS A 3 9.89 17.46 -5.11
N GLY A 4 9.23 17.08 -6.20
CA GLY A 4 8.66 15.75 -6.39
C GLY A 4 9.44 14.97 -7.45
N VAL A 5 9.64 13.67 -7.22
CA VAL A 5 10.32 12.76 -8.16
C VAL A 5 9.57 11.44 -8.24
N GLY A 6 9.36 10.96 -9.45
CA GLY A 6 8.87 9.61 -9.73
C GLY A 6 7.35 9.48 -9.72
N LYS A 7 6.85 8.41 -9.09
CA LYS A 7 5.43 8.04 -9.15
C LYS A 7 4.52 9.02 -8.41
N TRP A 8 3.50 9.50 -9.10
CA TRP A 8 2.41 10.29 -8.53
C TRP A 8 1.05 9.75 -8.97
N HIS A 9 0.27 9.23 -8.02
CA HIS A 9 -1.00 8.54 -8.30
C HIS A 9 -2.24 9.36 -7.87
N ASN A 10 -2.08 10.67 -7.63
CA ASN A 10 -3.17 11.57 -7.22
C ASN A 10 -3.67 12.47 -8.37
N GLY A 11 -3.36 12.10 -9.62
CA GLY A 11 -3.72 12.85 -10.82
C GLY A 11 -2.79 14.03 -11.12
N PRO A 12 -2.66 14.41 -12.40
CA PRO A 12 -1.75 15.48 -12.85
C PRO A 12 -2.07 16.84 -12.22
N ASP A 13 -3.34 17.19 -12.11
CA ASP A 13 -3.81 18.50 -11.63
C ASP A 13 -3.36 18.81 -10.20
N SER A 14 -3.09 17.79 -9.39
CA SER A 14 -2.66 17.96 -8.00
C SER A 14 -1.16 18.16 -7.86
N TYR A 15 -0.35 17.75 -8.85
CA TYR A 15 1.10 17.73 -8.73
C TYR A 15 1.71 19.14 -8.59
N ALA A 16 1.37 20.04 -9.51
CA ALA A 16 1.89 21.42 -9.48
C ALA A 16 1.38 22.24 -8.28
N ARG A 17 0.29 21.82 -7.64
CA ARG A 17 -0.18 22.41 -6.38
C ARG A 17 0.61 21.93 -5.17
N SER A 18 1.24 20.75 -5.29
CA SER A 18 2.00 20.12 -4.20
C SER A 18 3.48 20.49 -4.25
N PHE A 19 4.04 20.68 -5.46
CA PHE A 19 5.47 20.86 -5.65
C PHE A 19 5.79 22.13 -6.44
N SER A 20 6.88 22.81 -6.03
CA SER A 20 7.43 23.98 -6.73
C SER A 20 8.43 23.59 -7.83
N SER A 21 8.84 22.33 -7.88
CA SER A 21 9.68 21.72 -8.92
C SER A 21 9.52 20.21 -8.94
N GLY A 22 10.07 19.54 -9.94
CA GLY A 22 10.02 18.07 -10.02
C GLY A 22 10.86 17.53 -11.15
N ALA A 23 11.12 16.23 -11.14
CA ALA A 23 11.83 15.51 -12.17
C ALA A 23 11.16 14.15 -12.45
N ASP A 24 11.19 13.75 -13.72
CA ASP A 24 10.75 12.43 -14.21
C ASP A 24 9.46 11.90 -13.56
N ILE A 25 8.37 12.68 -13.69
CA ILE A 25 7.09 12.43 -13.02
C ILE A 25 6.32 11.33 -13.76
N PHE A 26 6.01 10.23 -13.09
CA PHE A 26 5.17 9.17 -13.63
C PHE A 26 3.73 9.27 -13.10
N PHE A 27 2.78 9.63 -13.97
CA PHE A 27 1.35 9.69 -13.66
C PHE A 27 0.68 8.33 -13.89
N GLY A 28 0.88 7.39 -12.97
CA GLY A 28 0.30 6.07 -13.09
C GLY A 28 0.51 5.18 -11.87
N GLY A 29 -0.11 4.00 -11.90
CA GLY A 29 -0.01 3.03 -10.82
C GLY A 29 1.12 2.04 -10.99
N MET A 30 1.32 1.52 -12.22
CA MET A 30 2.39 0.56 -12.56
C MET A 30 2.75 0.66 -14.05
N TRP A 31 3.97 0.28 -14.37
CA TRP A 31 4.51 0.23 -15.72
C TRP A 31 5.70 -0.72 -15.80
N ASP A 32 6.19 -0.98 -17.01
CA ASP A 32 7.48 -1.63 -17.21
C ASP A 32 8.61 -0.75 -16.65
N HIS A 33 9.36 -1.29 -15.68
CA HIS A 33 10.43 -0.56 -14.99
C HIS A 33 11.57 -0.08 -15.90
N TRP A 34 11.76 -0.71 -17.07
CA TRP A 34 12.82 -0.38 -18.01
C TRP A 34 12.42 0.61 -19.11
N ASN A 35 11.15 0.98 -19.14
CA ASN A 35 10.59 1.84 -20.16
C ASN A 35 9.49 2.75 -19.58
N VAL A 36 9.71 3.28 -18.36
CA VAL A 36 8.70 4.09 -17.69
C VAL A 36 8.49 5.41 -18.46
N PRO A 37 7.25 5.77 -18.81
CA PRO A 37 6.93 7.05 -19.41
C PRO A 37 6.85 8.12 -18.34
N VAL A 38 7.52 9.24 -18.55
CA VAL A 38 7.62 10.31 -17.55
C VAL A 38 7.34 11.67 -18.15
N CYS A 39 6.84 12.58 -17.33
CA CYS A 39 6.62 13.98 -17.67
C CYS A 39 7.68 14.87 -17.01
N ASP A 40 8.01 15.93 -17.71
CA ASP A 40 8.78 17.04 -17.15
C ASP A 40 7.88 17.89 -16.23
N TYR A 41 8.47 18.54 -15.22
CA TYR A 41 7.72 19.44 -14.35
C TYR A 41 7.14 20.63 -15.11
N ARG A 42 5.85 20.91 -14.85
CA ARG A 42 5.12 22.05 -15.43
C ARG A 42 4.49 22.89 -14.31
N SER A 43 4.96 24.11 -14.15
CA SER A 43 4.47 25.01 -13.10
C SER A 43 3.02 25.46 -13.31
N ASP A 44 2.52 25.40 -14.55
CA ASP A 44 1.11 25.70 -14.88
C ASP A 44 0.16 24.51 -14.62
N GLY A 45 0.71 23.34 -14.26
CA GLY A 45 -0.06 22.13 -13.96
C GLY A 45 -0.71 21.46 -15.16
N LYS A 46 -0.38 21.89 -16.37
CA LYS A 46 -0.97 21.33 -17.60
C LYS A 46 -0.13 20.19 -18.15
N TYR A 47 -0.56 18.99 -17.87
CA TYR A 47 0.03 17.76 -18.37
C TYR A 47 -0.92 17.16 -19.42
N ASP A 48 -0.69 17.49 -20.69
CA ASP A 48 -1.52 17.13 -21.84
C ASP A 48 -0.74 16.51 -23.00
N HIS A 49 0.58 16.41 -22.87
CA HIS A 49 1.41 15.77 -23.89
C HIS A 49 1.34 14.26 -23.78
N GLU A 50 1.07 13.62 -24.90
CA GLU A 50 0.94 12.17 -25.00
C GLU A 50 1.90 11.62 -26.07
N ILE A 51 2.58 10.54 -25.73
CA ILE A 51 3.42 9.79 -26.68
C ILE A 51 2.75 8.47 -27.08
N PRO A 52 2.92 7.97 -28.30
CA PRO A 52 2.44 6.66 -28.70
C PRO A 52 3.31 5.56 -28.09
N PHE A 53 2.66 4.54 -27.55
CA PHE A 53 3.32 3.35 -27.00
C PHE A 53 2.60 2.09 -27.49
N VAL A 54 3.35 1.05 -27.88
CA VAL A 54 2.78 -0.26 -28.29
C VAL A 54 2.94 -1.25 -27.13
N PRO A 55 1.87 -1.56 -26.38
CA PRO A 55 1.97 -2.40 -25.18
C PRO A 55 2.13 -3.89 -25.51
N ASN A 56 1.75 -4.33 -26.72
CA ASN A 56 1.79 -5.74 -27.10
C ASN A 56 2.15 -5.91 -28.58
N PHE A 57 3.43 -6.16 -28.85
CA PHE A 57 3.94 -6.37 -30.20
C PHE A 57 3.51 -7.70 -30.83
N SER A 58 3.13 -8.70 -30.04
CA SER A 58 2.73 -10.02 -30.53
C SER A 58 1.26 -10.12 -30.90
N ALA A 59 0.41 -9.16 -30.48
CA ALA A 59 -1.02 -9.18 -30.79
C ALA A 59 -1.34 -8.42 -32.09
N ASN A 60 -1.38 -7.11 -32.07
CA ASN A 60 -1.86 -6.30 -33.19
C ASN A 60 -1.07 -5.02 -33.43
N MET A 61 0.00 -4.78 -32.64
CA MET A 61 0.82 -3.57 -32.70
C MET A 61 0.01 -2.26 -32.62
N THR A 62 -1.18 -2.30 -31.99
CA THR A 62 -2.02 -1.11 -31.86
C THR A 62 -1.39 -0.17 -30.83
N PRO A 63 -1.04 1.06 -31.21
CA PRO A 63 -0.50 2.02 -30.26
C PRO A 63 -1.61 2.51 -29.32
N VAL A 64 -1.25 2.67 -28.06
CA VAL A 64 -2.00 3.44 -27.09
C VAL A 64 -1.29 4.78 -26.86
N ARG A 65 -2.01 5.81 -26.44
CA ARG A 65 -1.40 7.06 -26.03
C ARG A 65 -1.20 7.05 -24.53
N VAL A 66 -0.02 7.45 -24.09
CA VAL A 66 0.33 7.56 -22.68
C VAL A 66 0.77 8.98 -22.37
N LEU A 67 0.32 9.50 -21.25
CA LEU A 67 0.69 10.82 -20.77
C LEU A 67 2.17 10.82 -20.39
N ALA A 68 3.00 11.43 -21.21
CA ALA A 68 4.44 11.54 -20.99
C ALA A 68 5.08 12.52 -21.97
N ASP A 69 6.22 13.07 -21.57
CA ASP A 69 7.11 13.82 -22.44
C ASP A 69 8.20 12.93 -23.05
N LYS A 70 8.64 11.90 -22.32
CA LYS A 70 9.75 11.04 -22.72
C LYS A 70 9.70 9.65 -22.07
N ILE A 71 10.53 8.74 -22.60
CA ILE A 71 10.83 7.44 -22.00
C ILE A 71 12.35 7.28 -21.95
N HIS A 72 12.88 6.94 -20.79
CA HIS A 72 14.29 6.57 -20.61
C HIS A 72 14.49 5.08 -20.88
N ALA A 73 14.44 4.67 -22.14
CA ALA A 73 14.48 3.26 -22.53
C ALA A 73 15.75 2.55 -22.03
N GLY A 74 15.56 1.44 -21.36
CA GLY A 74 16.65 0.62 -20.81
C GLY A 74 17.24 1.15 -19.50
N VAL A 75 16.69 2.21 -18.91
CA VAL A 75 17.02 2.69 -17.57
C VAL A 75 15.93 2.20 -16.60
N HIS A 76 16.33 1.50 -15.55
CA HIS A 76 15.37 1.03 -14.56
C HIS A 76 14.77 2.20 -13.75
N SER A 77 13.45 2.21 -13.56
CA SER A 77 12.73 3.31 -12.91
C SER A 77 13.28 3.70 -11.53
N THR A 78 13.74 2.72 -10.73
CA THR A 78 14.37 2.99 -9.43
C THR A 78 15.68 3.76 -9.59
N GLU A 79 16.53 3.37 -10.57
CA GLU A 79 17.78 4.07 -10.88
C GLU A 79 17.50 5.49 -11.38
N LEU A 80 16.52 5.65 -12.24
CA LEU A 80 16.11 6.93 -12.79
C LEU A 80 15.72 7.90 -11.66
N PHE A 81 14.70 7.53 -10.89
CA PHE A 81 14.14 8.42 -9.86
C PHE A 81 15.12 8.73 -8.72
N THR A 82 15.92 7.74 -8.31
CA THR A 82 16.94 8.01 -7.28
C THR A 82 18.10 8.82 -7.83
N GLY A 83 18.42 8.69 -9.12
CA GLY A 83 19.37 9.54 -9.82
C GLY A 83 18.95 11.02 -9.80
N ASP A 84 17.70 11.29 -10.14
CA ASP A 84 17.13 12.65 -10.10
C ASP A 84 17.14 13.25 -8.68
N ALA A 85 16.82 12.41 -7.67
CA ALA A 85 16.88 12.83 -6.28
C ALA A 85 18.32 13.20 -5.87
N VAL A 86 19.31 12.41 -6.27
CA VAL A 86 20.75 12.71 -6.07
C VAL A 86 21.13 14.00 -6.77
N GLU A 87 20.75 14.16 -8.04
CA GLU A 87 21.03 15.36 -8.82
C GLU A 87 20.44 16.62 -8.16
N PHE A 88 19.21 16.55 -7.70
CA PHE A 88 18.58 17.64 -6.96
C PHE A 88 19.38 18.01 -5.70
N ILE A 89 19.76 17.03 -4.87
CA ILE A 89 20.50 17.27 -3.61
C ILE A 89 21.88 17.88 -3.90
N GLU A 90 22.61 17.31 -4.86
CA GLU A 90 23.96 17.77 -5.20
C GLU A 90 23.96 19.22 -5.75
N ASN A 91 22.91 19.61 -6.48
CA ASN A 91 22.77 20.92 -7.08
C ASN A 91 21.97 21.93 -6.23
N TYR A 92 21.47 21.53 -5.05
CA TYR A 92 20.68 22.42 -4.20
C TYR A 92 21.56 23.47 -3.53
N ASN A 93 21.43 24.73 -3.95
CA ASN A 93 22.27 25.84 -3.51
C ASN A 93 21.50 26.95 -2.75
N SER A 94 20.24 26.70 -2.39
CA SER A 94 19.46 27.63 -1.58
C SER A 94 19.75 27.42 -0.08
N GLU A 95 19.74 28.52 0.69
CA GLU A 95 19.80 28.47 2.16
C GLU A 95 18.44 28.07 2.79
N ALA A 96 17.34 28.16 2.02
CA ALA A 96 16.03 27.73 2.49
C ALA A 96 15.95 26.20 2.60
N PRO A 97 15.19 25.65 3.55
CA PRO A 97 14.98 24.21 3.62
C PRO A 97 14.22 23.71 2.40
N PHE A 98 14.38 22.42 2.10
CA PHE A 98 13.59 21.75 1.06
C PHE A 98 12.73 20.61 1.66
N PHE A 99 11.65 20.31 0.97
CA PHE A 99 10.90 19.08 1.12
C PHE A 99 11.02 18.28 -0.18
N MET A 100 11.47 17.03 -0.11
CA MET A 100 11.56 16.14 -1.26
C MET A 100 10.58 14.97 -1.10
N TYR A 101 9.80 14.70 -2.14
CA TYR A 101 8.98 13.51 -2.28
C TYR A 101 9.60 12.61 -3.36
N LEU A 102 10.19 11.49 -2.94
CA LEU A 102 10.75 10.48 -3.84
C LEU A 102 9.88 9.23 -3.79
N SER A 103 9.24 8.90 -4.89
CA SER A 103 8.33 7.75 -4.98
C SER A 103 8.74 6.80 -6.09
N THR A 104 9.10 5.58 -5.73
CA THR A 104 9.49 4.54 -6.68
C THR A 104 8.28 3.72 -7.15
N LEU A 105 8.36 3.13 -8.36
CA LEU A 105 7.40 2.12 -8.80
C LEU A 105 7.66 0.79 -8.11
N ALA A 106 8.94 0.40 -8.02
CA ALA A 106 9.35 -0.81 -7.33
C ALA A 106 9.02 -0.69 -5.82
N PRO A 107 8.64 -1.80 -5.17
CA PRO A 107 8.67 -3.19 -5.65
C PRO A 107 7.36 -3.68 -6.32
N HIS A 108 6.54 -2.80 -6.91
CA HIS A 108 5.35 -3.18 -7.67
C HIS A 108 5.72 -4.04 -8.90
N ASP A 109 4.80 -4.89 -9.36
CA ASP A 109 4.96 -5.64 -10.62
C ASP A 109 5.16 -4.72 -11.84
N PRO A 110 5.87 -5.19 -12.87
CA PRO A 110 6.52 -6.50 -13.04
C PRO A 110 7.79 -6.65 -12.18
N ARG A 111 8.05 -7.86 -11.65
CA ARG A 111 9.24 -8.12 -10.82
C ARG A 111 10.49 -8.23 -11.68
N THR A 112 11.02 -7.07 -12.03
CA THR A 112 12.25 -6.94 -12.83
C THR A 112 13.26 -6.09 -12.09
N MET A 113 14.53 -6.40 -12.24
CA MET A 113 15.65 -5.73 -11.57
C MET A 113 16.92 -5.85 -12.41
N PRO A 114 17.95 -5.02 -12.16
CA PRO A 114 19.26 -5.20 -12.78
C PRO A 114 19.88 -6.57 -12.45
N GLU A 115 20.70 -7.10 -13.37
CA GLU A 115 21.29 -8.45 -13.30
C GLU A 115 22.03 -8.70 -11.97
N LYS A 116 22.65 -7.66 -11.39
CA LYS A 116 23.35 -7.70 -10.09
C LYS A 116 22.46 -8.27 -8.97
N TYR A 117 21.14 -8.06 -9.02
CA TYR A 117 20.21 -8.46 -7.94
C TYR A 117 19.43 -9.73 -8.28
N ARG A 118 19.30 -10.09 -9.57
CA ARG A 118 18.41 -11.15 -10.06
C ARG A 118 18.57 -12.49 -9.34
N ASN A 119 19.79 -12.86 -8.99
CA ASN A 119 20.09 -14.14 -8.32
C ASN A 119 20.59 -13.95 -6.89
N MET A 120 20.28 -12.82 -6.25
CA MET A 120 20.72 -12.52 -4.89
C MET A 120 20.09 -13.47 -3.87
N TYR A 121 18.85 -13.88 -4.11
CA TYR A 121 18.09 -14.78 -3.24
C TYR A 121 17.79 -16.08 -3.98
N ASN A 122 18.19 -17.22 -3.39
CA ASN A 122 17.87 -18.53 -3.92
C ASN A 122 16.43 -18.89 -3.53
N PRO A 123 15.51 -19.18 -4.48
CA PRO A 123 14.13 -19.56 -4.16
C PRO A 123 14.01 -20.77 -3.26
N ASP A 124 14.96 -21.72 -3.31
CA ASP A 124 14.93 -22.93 -2.49
C ASP A 124 15.17 -22.64 -1.00
N ASP A 125 15.82 -21.52 -0.68
CA ASP A 125 16.06 -21.07 0.69
C ASP A 125 14.92 -20.23 1.26
N ILE A 126 13.93 -19.89 0.44
CA ILE A 126 12.79 -19.07 0.85
C ILE A 126 11.78 -19.91 1.65
N THR A 127 11.53 -19.49 2.88
CA THR A 127 10.43 -20.03 3.68
C THR A 127 9.12 -19.39 3.27
N LEU A 128 8.11 -20.21 2.95
CA LEU A 128 6.77 -19.70 2.69
C LEU A 128 6.16 -19.10 3.95
N PRO A 129 5.33 -18.04 3.82
CA PRO A 129 4.64 -17.48 4.97
C PRO A 129 3.71 -18.51 5.63
N PRO A 130 3.53 -18.49 6.97
CA PRO A 130 2.71 -19.47 7.69
C PRO A 130 1.26 -19.57 7.18
N ASN A 131 0.70 -18.46 6.71
CA ASN A 131 -0.65 -18.36 6.15
C ASN A 131 -0.67 -18.56 4.61
N PHE A 132 0.37 -19.17 4.03
CA PHE A 132 0.32 -19.58 2.63
C PHE A 132 -0.84 -20.53 2.37
N ARG A 133 -1.60 -20.30 1.29
CA ARG A 133 -2.67 -21.18 0.79
C ARG A 133 -2.53 -21.35 -0.72
N PRO A 134 -2.84 -22.56 -1.26
CA PRO A 134 -2.91 -22.73 -2.73
C PRO A 134 -4.08 -21.97 -3.36
N MET A 135 -5.15 -21.73 -2.59
CA MET A 135 -6.35 -21.03 -3.01
C MET A 135 -6.83 -20.11 -1.88
N PRO A 136 -7.46 -18.96 -2.18
CA PRO A 136 -8.24 -18.23 -1.20
C PRO A 136 -9.39 -19.08 -0.65
N ASP A 137 -9.72 -18.94 0.63
CA ASP A 137 -10.80 -19.70 1.26
C ASP A 137 -12.18 -19.33 0.66
N PHE A 138 -12.33 -18.10 0.16
CA PHE A 138 -13.57 -17.59 -0.44
C PHE A 138 -13.27 -16.52 -1.50
N SER A 139 -14.24 -16.29 -2.39
CA SER A 139 -14.20 -15.18 -3.34
C SER A 139 -15.09 -14.05 -2.87
N PHE A 140 -14.52 -12.84 -2.84
CA PHE A 140 -15.28 -11.59 -2.65
C PHE A 140 -15.38 -10.79 -3.97
N GLY A 141 -15.22 -11.48 -5.11
CA GLY A 141 -15.30 -10.91 -6.45
C GLY A 141 -14.05 -10.12 -6.88
N TRP A 142 -12.98 -10.17 -6.12
CA TRP A 142 -11.66 -9.60 -6.44
C TRP A 142 -10.53 -10.61 -6.23
N SER A 143 -10.64 -11.48 -5.23
CA SER A 143 -9.63 -12.48 -4.86
C SER A 143 -9.30 -13.52 -5.94
N ASP A 144 -10.13 -13.64 -6.96
CA ASP A 144 -9.98 -14.57 -8.09
C ASP A 144 -9.88 -13.86 -9.45
N LYS A 145 -10.20 -12.57 -9.53
CA LYS A 145 -10.31 -11.81 -10.79
C LYS A 145 -9.55 -10.49 -10.77
N GLY A 146 -8.95 -10.13 -9.65
CA GLY A 146 -8.12 -8.94 -9.54
C GLY A 146 -6.88 -9.04 -10.43
N ARG A 147 -6.46 -7.91 -11.01
CA ARG A 147 -5.28 -7.85 -11.88
C ARG A 147 -4.05 -8.49 -11.24
N ASP A 148 -3.78 -8.17 -9.96
CA ASP A 148 -2.59 -8.62 -9.26
C ASP A 148 -2.65 -10.14 -8.99
N GLU A 149 -3.86 -10.72 -8.90
CA GLU A 149 -4.06 -12.15 -8.75
C GLU A 149 -3.61 -12.97 -9.96
N ALA A 150 -3.59 -12.37 -11.16
CA ALA A 150 -3.14 -12.99 -12.40
C ALA A 150 -1.60 -13.16 -12.48
N THR A 151 -0.86 -12.66 -11.52
CA THR A 151 0.63 -12.79 -11.48
C THR A 151 1.12 -14.20 -11.18
N ALA A 152 0.27 -15.06 -10.61
CA ALA A 152 0.50 -16.50 -10.48
C ALA A 152 -0.78 -17.28 -10.75
N ALA A 153 -0.67 -18.51 -11.30
CA ALA A 153 -1.83 -19.34 -11.59
C ALA A 153 -2.45 -19.94 -10.31
N PHE A 154 -3.75 -20.28 -10.39
CA PHE A 154 -4.39 -21.13 -9.38
C PHE A 154 -4.31 -22.61 -9.78
N PRO A 155 -4.10 -23.55 -8.84
CA PRO A 155 -3.70 -23.29 -7.45
C PRO A 155 -2.26 -22.74 -7.35
N ARG A 156 -2.01 -21.85 -6.36
CA ARG A 156 -0.68 -21.29 -6.11
C ARG A 156 0.31 -22.40 -5.79
N ARG A 157 1.37 -22.51 -6.55
CA ARG A 157 2.39 -23.55 -6.36
C ARG A 157 3.49 -23.05 -5.43
N PRO A 158 3.90 -23.85 -4.44
CA PRO A 158 4.96 -23.46 -3.49
C PRO A 158 6.26 -23.01 -4.15
N ASP A 159 6.71 -23.70 -5.20
CA ASP A 159 7.94 -23.40 -5.93
C ASP A 159 7.84 -22.07 -6.70
N GLU A 160 6.68 -21.78 -7.29
CA GLU A 160 6.40 -20.52 -7.99
C GLU A 160 6.33 -19.35 -7.01
N ILE A 161 5.66 -19.52 -5.87
CA ILE A 161 5.58 -18.49 -4.84
C ILE A 161 6.93 -18.18 -4.22
N ARG A 162 7.78 -19.17 -3.97
CA ARG A 162 9.16 -18.93 -3.50
C ARG A 162 9.96 -18.07 -4.49
N ARG A 163 9.83 -18.30 -5.80
CA ARG A 163 10.46 -17.45 -6.82
C ARG A 163 9.94 -16.02 -6.74
N HIS A 164 8.63 -15.85 -6.65
CA HIS A 164 8.04 -14.51 -6.52
C HIS A 164 8.54 -13.77 -5.28
N ILE A 165 8.72 -14.46 -4.15
CA ILE A 165 9.27 -13.85 -2.93
C ILE A 165 10.76 -13.51 -3.12
N ALA A 166 11.56 -14.41 -3.72
CA ALA A 166 12.96 -14.15 -4.01
C ALA A 166 13.15 -12.92 -4.92
N ASP A 167 12.37 -12.83 -6.00
CA ASP A 167 12.37 -11.68 -6.91
C ASP A 167 11.94 -10.39 -6.20
N TYR A 168 10.94 -10.47 -5.33
CA TYR A 168 10.49 -9.33 -4.53
C TYR A 168 11.58 -8.83 -3.58
N TYR A 169 12.29 -9.73 -2.90
CA TYR A 169 13.43 -9.38 -2.05
C TYR A 169 14.57 -8.75 -2.85
N ALA A 170 14.84 -9.27 -4.06
CA ALA A 170 15.84 -8.71 -4.96
C ALA A 170 15.51 -7.28 -5.38
N MET A 171 14.25 -6.98 -5.68
CA MET A 171 13.80 -5.62 -5.96
C MET A 171 13.95 -4.70 -4.74
N ILE A 172 13.65 -5.18 -3.53
CA ILE A 172 13.84 -4.40 -2.31
C ILE A 172 15.32 -4.10 -2.09
N SER A 173 16.23 -5.08 -2.29
CA SER A 173 17.68 -4.84 -2.19
C SER A 173 18.18 -3.83 -3.21
N HIS A 174 17.61 -3.83 -4.41
CA HIS A 174 17.91 -2.81 -5.41
C HIS A 174 17.45 -1.41 -4.96
N ILE A 175 16.24 -1.30 -4.38
CA ILE A 175 15.74 -0.02 -3.82
C ILE A 175 16.67 0.46 -2.70
N ASP A 176 17.07 -0.43 -1.81
CA ASP A 176 17.95 -0.12 -0.66
C ASP A 176 19.30 0.45 -1.11
N ASP A 177 19.97 -0.21 -2.09
CA ASP A 177 21.20 0.31 -2.71
C ASP A 177 21.00 1.71 -3.32
N CYS A 178 19.88 1.93 -4.00
CA CYS A 178 19.57 3.22 -4.64
C CYS A 178 19.30 4.32 -3.60
N ILE A 179 18.56 4.01 -2.53
CA ILE A 179 18.33 4.93 -1.41
C ILE A 179 19.66 5.25 -0.69
N GLY A 180 20.56 4.26 -0.57
CA GLY A 180 21.91 4.48 -0.06
C GLY A 180 22.63 5.62 -0.75
N ARG A 181 22.54 5.72 -2.09
CA ARG A 181 23.13 6.82 -2.87
C ARG A 181 22.51 8.18 -2.56
N VAL A 182 21.20 8.22 -2.30
CA VAL A 182 20.53 9.45 -1.87
C VAL A 182 21.05 9.90 -0.50
N PHE A 183 21.26 8.96 0.42
CA PHE A 183 21.84 9.28 1.72
C PHE A 183 23.30 9.73 1.63
N ASP A 184 24.07 9.16 0.69
CA ASP A 184 25.46 9.59 0.44
C ASP A 184 25.50 11.00 -0.14
N ALA A 185 24.60 11.38 -1.03
CA ALA A 185 24.47 12.75 -1.51
C ALA A 185 24.16 13.73 -0.37
N LEU A 186 23.24 13.40 0.53
CA LEU A 186 22.96 14.21 1.73
C LEU A 186 24.19 14.35 2.63
N ARG A 187 24.97 13.26 2.84
CA ARG A 187 26.22 13.31 3.62
C ARG A 187 27.30 14.18 2.96
N HIS A 188 27.48 14.02 1.66
CA HIS A 188 28.41 14.83 0.85
C HIS A 188 28.12 16.32 0.97
N ARG A 189 26.83 16.67 0.97
CA ARG A 189 26.36 18.06 1.12
C ARG A 189 26.33 18.55 2.58
N GLY A 190 26.67 17.69 3.54
CA GLY A 190 26.57 18.02 4.97
C GLY A 190 25.15 18.20 5.50
N MET A 191 24.13 17.72 4.77
CA MET A 191 22.71 17.91 5.08
C MET A 191 22.10 16.72 5.82
N TYR A 192 22.80 15.57 5.90
CA TYR A 192 22.23 14.31 6.38
C TYR A 192 21.71 14.37 7.82
N ASP A 193 22.43 15.04 8.72
CA ASP A 193 22.06 15.09 10.13
C ASP A 193 20.95 16.11 10.44
N ASP A 194 20.77 17.10 9.56
CA ASP A 194 19.71 18.11 9.66
C ASP A 194 18.47 17.77 8.82
N THR A 195 18.45 16.60 8.16
CA THR A 195 17.32 16.15 7.35
C THR A 195 16.46 15.15 8.11
N ILE A 196 15.16 15.41 8.17
CA ILE A 196 14.17 14.40 8.58
C ILE A 196 13.90 13.51 7.37
N ILE A 197 14.17 12.20 7.53
CA ILE A 197 13.95 11.20 6.51
C ILE A 197 12.80 10.29 6.94
N VAL A 198 11.81 10.12 6.07
CA VAL A 198 10.69 9.20 6.25
C VAL A 198 10.71 8.17 5.13
N PHE A 199 10.79 6.90 5.48
CA PHE A 199 10.60 5.78 4.56
C PHE A 199 9.32 5.05 4.91
N CYS A 200 8.43 4.88 3.94
CA CYS A 200 7.18 4.14 4.13
C CYS A 200 6.75 3.42 2.84
N GLY A 201 5.95 2.37 2.98
CA GLY A 201 5.18 1.78 1.88
C GLY A 201 3.80 2.43 1.78
N ASP A 202 3.24 2.53 0.57
CA ASP A 202 1.86 2.98 0.34
C ASP A 202 0.83 1.91 0.69
N ASN A 203 1.19 0.66 0.49
CA ASN A 203 0.49 -0.56 0.91
C ASN A 203 1.45 -1.74 0.93
N GLY A 204 1.07 -2.83 1.58
CA GLY A 204 1.76 -4.10 1.48
C GLY A 204 1.30 -4.92 0.27
N LEU A 205 1.67 -6.20 0.22
CA LEU A 205 1.36 -7.11 -0.87
C LEU A 205 1.29 -8.56 -0.36
N ALA A 206 0.27 -9.30 -0.78
CA ALA A 206 0.30 -10.75 -0.66
C ALA A 206 1.24 -11.35 -1.70
N ILE A 207 2.02 -12.35 -1.30
CA ILE A 207 2.76 -13.24 -2.21
C ILE A 207 2.53 -14.66 -1.69
N GLY A 208 1.30 -15.17 -1.93
CA GLY A 208 0.85 -16.48 -1.48
C GLY A 208 0.11 -16.49 -0.13
N GLN A 209 0.16 -15.40 0.66
CA GLN A 209 -0.60 -15.28 1.90
C GLN A 209 -2.10 -15.37 1.60
N HIS A 210 -2.83 -16.20 2.38
CA HIS A 210 -4.26 -16.49 2.18
C HIS A 210 -4.64 -16.90 0.73
N GLY A 211 -3.67 -17.43 -0.04
CA GLY A 211 -3.85 -17.76 -1.46
C GLY A 211 -3.90 -16.56 -2.40
N LEU A 212 -3.55 -15.37 -1.92
CA LEU A 212 -3.61 -14.10 -2.65
C LEU A 212 -2.23 -13.71 -3.22
N MET A 213 -2.24 -12.85 -4.24
CA MET A 213 -1.05 -12.23 -4.83
C MET A 213 -1.16 -10.70 -4.83
N GLY A 214 -2.29 -10.17 -4.43
CA GLY A 214 -2.62 -8.76 -4.46
C GLY A 214 -2.71 -8.12 -3.08
N LYS A 215 -3.14 -6.87 -3.09
CA LYS A 215 -3.26 -5.98 -1.93
C LYS A 215 -4.69 -5.51 -1.67
N GLN A 216 -5.64 -5.97 -2.48
CA GLN A 216 -7.04 -5.53 -2.45
C GLN A 216 -7.81 -6.25 -1.34
N ASN A 217 -7.29 -6.18 -0.14
CA ASN A 217 -7.82 -6.78 1.08
C ASN A 217 -7.38 -5.95 2.29
N VAL A 218 -7.78 -6.34 3.49
CA VAL A 218 -7.42 -5.64 4.73
C VAL A 218 -6.68 -6.53 5.74
N TYR A 219 -6.08 -7.63 5.27
CA TYR A 219 -5.16 -8.42 6.09
C TYR A 219 -3.86 -7.66 6.38
N GLU A 220 -3.15 -8.09 7.42
CA GLU A 220 -1.89 -7.44 7.86
C GLU A 220 -0.86 -7.32 6.75
N HIS A 221 -0.72 -8.32 5.86
CA HIS A 221 0.21 -8.24 4.74
C HIS A 221 -0.07 -7.09 3.75
N SER A 222 -1.29 -6.54 3.74
CA SER A 222 -1.67 -5.41 2.89
C SER A 222 -1.71 -4.08 3.63
N THR A 223 -2.01 -4.09 4.92
CA THR A 223 -2.27 -2.87 5.69
C THR A 223 -1.17 -2.49 6.67
N ASN A 224 -0.38 -3.47 7.15
CA ASN A 224 0.75 -3.22 8.03
C ASN A 224 2.02 -3.00 7.20
N VAL A 225 2.32 -1.73 6.91
CA VAL A 225 3.43 -1.31 6.05
C VAL A 225 4.61 -0.79 6.89
N PRO A 226 5.85 -0.86 6.36
CA PRO A 226 6.98 -0.25 7.04
C PRO A 226 6.80 1.26 7.15
N LEU A 227 7.14 1.81 8.31
CA LEU A 227 7.32 3.24 8.54
C LEU A 227 8.59 3.42 9.37
N ILE A 228 9.60 4.02 8.78
CA ILE A 228 10.90 4.28 9.41
C ILE A 228 11.17 5.77 9.34
N MET A 229 11.54 6.35 10.47
CA MET A 229 11.86 7.78 10.54
C MET A 229 13.21 8.01 11.19
N ARG A 230 13.94 8.99 10.70
CA ARG A 230 15.16 9.50 11.33
C ARG A 230 15.30 11.00 11.13
N GLY A 231 16.02 11.66 12.00
CA GLY A 231 16.35 13.08 11.87
C GLY A 231 16.34 13.79 13.22
N PRO A 232 16.46 15.11 13.22
CA PRO A 232 16.35 15.91 14.43
C PRO A 232 15.04 15.66 15.18
N GLY A 233 15.13 15.51 16.51
CA GLY A 233 13.97 15.27 17.37
C GLY A 233 13.38 13.85 17.34
N ILE A 234 13.96 12.92 16.56
CA ILE A 234 13.49 11.54 16.45
C ILE A 234 14.43 10.60 17.21
N PRO A 235 13.94 9.78 18.17
CA PRO A 235 14.74 8.83 18.92
C PRO A 235 15.42 7.81 18.00
N ARG A 236 16.64 7.38 18.38
CA ARG A 236 17.42 6.42 17.58
C ARG A 236 17.27 5.00 18.11
N GLY A 237 17.08 4.04 17.19
CA GLY A 237 17.05 2.61 17.52
C GLY A 237 15.84 2.20 18.35
N GLU A 238 14.75 2.96 18.29
CA GLU A 238 13.53 2.67 19.03
C GLU A 238 12.42 2.16 18.11
N ILE A 239 11.56 1.30 18.64
CA ILE A 239 10.38 0.77 17.99
C ILE A 239 9.14 1.31 18.70
N ARG A 240 8.15 1.70 17.91
CA ARG A 240 6.82 2.07 18.38
C ARG A 240 5.80 1.08 17.82
N SER A 241 4.93 0.55 18.68
CA SER A 241 3.90 -0.42 18.31
C SER A 241 2.50 0.19 18.20
N GLN A 242 2.37 1.48 18.48
CA GLN A 242 1.09 2.19 18.38
C GLN A 242 0.64 2.33 16.94
N TYR A 243 -0.66 2.33 16.73
CA TYR A 243 -1.24 2.56 15.42
C TYR A 243 -1.06 3.99 14.92
N VAL A 244 -0.70 4.10 13.65
CA VAL A 244 -0.68 5.35 12.88
C VAL A 244 -1.20 5.07 11.47
N TYR A 245 -1.78 6.07 10.83
CA TYR A 245 -2.06 6.03 9.39
C TYR A 245 -0.97 6.77 8.60
N LEU A 246 -0.84 6.46 7.31
CA LEU A 246 0.06 7.22 6.43
C LEU A 246 -0.34 8.71 6.34
N LEU A 247 -1.61 9.02 6.45
CA LEU A 247 -2.10 10.41 6.49
C LEU A 247 -1.64 11.19 7.73
N ASP A 248 -1.16 10.51 8.77
CA ASP A 248 -0.63 11.12 10.00
C ASP A 248 0.82 11.60 9.83
N ILE A 249 1.50 11.20 8.76
CA ILE A 249 2.88 11.61 8.47
C ILE A 249 2.96 13.12 8.24
N PHE A 250 2.07 13.67 7.42
CA PHE A 250 2.08 15.10 7.10
C PHE A 250 1.94 16.01 8.33
N PRO A 251 0.92 15.87 9.20
CA PRO A 251 0.84 16.69 10.41
C PRO A 251 1.97 16.42 11.40
N THR A 252 2.57 15.22 11.38
CA THR A 252 3.75 14.91 12.20
C THR A 252 4.98 15.68 11.70
N LEU A 253 5.20 15.73 10.40
CA LEU A 253 6.27 16.53 9.80
C LEU A 253 6.06 18.02 10.07
N CYS A 254 4.84 18.54 9.98
CA CYS A 254 4.53 19.92 10.35
C CYS A 254 5.01 20.22 11.79
N ARG A 255 4.67 19.36 12.75
CA ARG A 255 5.08 19.54 14.15
C ARG A 255 6.60 19.49 14.32
N LEU A 256 7.28 18.53 13.69
CA LEU A 256 8.74 18.40 13.77
C LEU A 256 9.47 19.59 13.16
N CYS A 257 8.88 20.20 12.13
CA CYS A 257 9.43 21.38 11.45
C CYS A 257 8.95 22.71 12.07
N GLY A 258 8.19 22.71 13.15
CA GLY A 258 7.64 23.91 13.77
C GLY A 258 6.62 24.66 12.91
N LEU A 259 5.92 23.94 12.03
CA LEU A 259 4.89 24.50 11.14
C LEU A 259 3.49 24.28 11.73
N ASP A 260 2.57 25.19 11.43
CA ASP A 260 1.17 25.02 11.74
C ASP A 260 0.55 23.90 10.89
N ILE A 261 -0.30 23.08 11.51
CA ILE A 261 -1.06 22.07 10.80
C ILE A 261 -2.30 22.73 10.21
N PRO A 262 -2.50 22.72 8.88
CA PRO A 262 -3.70 23.29 8.28
C PRO A 262 -4.99 22.65 8.78
N GLY A 263 -6.05 23.44 8.99
CA GLY A 263 -7.34 22.95 9.50
C GLY A 263 -8.09 21.98 8.55
N SER A 264 -7.61 21.81 7.31
CA SER A 264 -8.14 20.83 6.34
C SER A 264 -7.49 19.45 6.43
N VAL A 265 -6.56 19.24 7.39
CA VAL A 265 -5.84 17.97 7.55
C VAL A 265 -6.60 17.05 8.50
N ASP A 266 -6.98 15.88 8.01
CA ASP A 266 -7.67 14.84 8.80
C ASP A 266 -6.71 13.97 9.63
N GLY A 267 -5.40 14.03 9.32
CA GLY A 267 -4.37 13.28 10.03
C GLY A 267 -4.12 13.81 11.45
N ILE A 268 -3.66 12.91 12.33
CA ILE A 268 -3.28 13.24 13.70
C ILE A 268 -1.76 13.10 13.84
N SER A 269 -1.09 14.18 14.28
CA SER A 269 0.35 14.13 14.54
C SER A 269 0.69 13.13 15.64
N PHE A 270 1.62 12.25 15.37
CA PHE A 270 2.22 11.34 16.34
C PHE A 270 3.59 11.80 16.86
N ALA A 271 4.00 13.04 16.60
CA ALA A 271 5.29 13.55 17.05
C ALA A 271 5.50 13.42 18.57
N GLY A 272 4.44 13.55 19.37
CA GLY A 272 4.51 13.37 20.82
C GLY A 272 4.95 11.95 21.25
N MET A 273 4.80 10.93 20.39
CA MET A 273 5.30 9.57 20.67
C MET A 273 6.83 9.48 20.68
N PHE A 274 7.52 10.48 20.13
CA PHE A 274 8.99 10.54 20.17
C PHE A 274 9.50 10.97 21.55
N GLU A 275 8.71 11.73 22.28
CA GLU A 275 9.02 12.20 23.65
C GLU A 275 8.46 11.24 24.71
N ASP A 276 7.24 10.73 24.48
CA ASP A 276 6.55 9.78 25.37
C ASP A 276 6.18 8.49 24.60
N ALA A 277 6.94 7.43 24.87
CA ALA A 277 6.71 6.12 24.25
C ALA A 277 5.38 5.47 24.62
N ALA A 278 4.71 5.92 25.70
CA ALA A 278 3.41 5.41 26.13
C ALA A 278 2.23 6.16 25.49
N LEU A 279 2.49 7.28 24.83
CA LEU A 279 1.43 8.05 24.17
C LEU A 279 0.77 7.24 23.08
N VAL A 280 -0.56 7.18 23.09
CA VAL A 280 -1.39 6.54 22.07
C VAL A 280 -2.25 7.61 21.40
N THR A 281 -2.00 7.89 20.14
CA THR A 281 -2.82 8.83 19.35
C THR A 281 -4.01 8.16 18.69
N ARG A 282 -3.87 6.88 18.34
CA ARG A 282 -4.92 6.05 17.73
C ARG A 282 -5.01 4.72 18.47
N PRO A 283 -6.01 4.52 19.35
CA PRO A 283 -6.20 3.25 20.03
C PRO A 283 -6.76 2.15 19.08
N GLU A 284 -7.34 2.56 17.97
CA GLU A 284 -8.01 1.68 17.01
C GLU A 284 -7.74 2.14 15.58
N ILE A 285 -7.77 1.19 14.64
CA ILE A 285 -7.64 1.43 13.21
C ILE A 285 -8.91 0.96 12.49
N TYR A 286 -9.43 1.80 11.61
CA TYR A 286 -10.52 1.48 10.69
C TYR A 286 -9.99 1.18 9.30
N TYR A 287 -10.52 0.14 8.67
CA TYR A 287 -10.14 -0.30 7.34
C TYR A 287 -11.33 -0.24 6.39
N ALA A 288 -11.07 0.17 5.15
CA ALA A 288 -12.06 0.17 4.08
C ALA A 288 -11.45 -0.25 2.75
N PHE A 289 -12.14 -1.12 2.01
CA PHE A 289 -11.79 -1.42 0.62
C PHE A 289 -13.05 -1.39 -0.24
N GLN A 290 -13.13 -0.37 -1.10
CA GLN A 290 -14.27 -0.13 -2.01
C GLN A 290 -15.64 -0.28 -1.28
N ALA A 291 -16.67 -0.77 -1.99
CA ALA A 291 -17.97 -1.12 -1.42
C ALA A 291 -18.06 -2.57 -0.93
N ARG A 292 -16.94 -3.18 -0.48
CA ARG A 292 -16.86 -4.63 -0.25
C ARG A 292 -16.43 -5.03 1.15
N ILE A 293 -15.46 -4.32 1.72
CA ILE A 293 -14.80 -4.71 2.98
C ILE A 293 -14.75 -3.52 3.91
N ARG A 294 -15.07 -3.77 5.18
CA ARG A 294 -14.77 -2.88 6.31
C ARG A 294 -14.15 -3.69 7.42
N GLY A 295 -13.34 -3.05 8.23
CA GLY A 295 -12.73 -3.69 9.38
C GLY A 295 -12.34 -2.71 10.45
N VAL A 296 -12.11 -3.23 11.66
CA VAL A 296 -11.59 -2.48 12.81
C VAL A 296 -10.59 -3.36 13.55
N ALA A 297 -9.46 -2.78 13.94
CA ALA A 297 -8.53 -3.42 14.88
C ALA A 297 -8.30 -2.51 16.09
N ASP A 298 -8.17 -3.12 17.30
CA ASP A 298 -8.01 -2.45 18.58
C ASP A 298 -6.66 -2.76 19.28
N GLY A 299 -5.70 -3.27 18.50
CA GLY A 299 -4.38 -3.68 19.00
C GLY A 299 -4.34 -5.11 19.56
N HIS A 300 -5.48 -5.75 19.73
CA HIS A 300 -5.60 -7.15 20.13
C HIS A 300 -6.41 -7.93 19.10
N TYR A 301 -7.63 -7.49 18.85
CA TYR A 301 -8.52 -8.16 17.91
C TYR A 301 -8.72 -7.34 16.65
N LYS A 302 -8.89 -8.05 15.51
CA LYS A 302 -9.24 -7.47 14.23
C LYS A 302 -10.50 -8.13 13.69
N LEU A 303 -11.53 -7.31 13.49
CA LEU A 303 -12.78 -7.70 12.83
C LEU A 303 -12.74 -7.28 11.37
N ILE A 304 -13.10 -8.19 10.47
CA ILE A 304 -13.25 -7.91 9.03
C ILE A 304 -14.66 -8.34 8.60
N GLU A 305 -15.35 -7.42 7.94
CA GLU A 305 -16.72 -7.61 7.46
C GLU A 305 -16.77 -7.50 5.94
N TYR A 306 -17.05 -8.59 5.27
CA TYR A 306 -17.31 -8.62 3.82
C TYR A 306 -18.81 -8.52 3.56
N ARG A 307 -19.22 -7.54 2.78
CA ARG A 307 -20.61 -7.31 2.38
C ARG A 307 -20.66 -6.97 0.89
N THR A 308 -20.99 -7.95 0.08
CA THR A 308 -21.21 -7.78 -1.36
C THR A 308 -22.60 -8.34 -1.71
N GLU A 309 -23.05 -8.24 -2.94
CA GLU A 309 -24.35 -8.82 -3.36
C GLU A 309 -24.45 -10.32 -3.06
N ASN A 310 -23.32 -11.04 -3.17
CA ASN A 310 -23.29 -12.50 -3.11
C ASN A 310 -22.45 -13.05 -1.96
N LEU A 311 -21.93 -12.19 -1.08
CA LEU A 311 -21.10 -12.62 0.05
C LEU A 311 -21.44 -11.80 1.29
N LYS A 312 -21.84 -12.51 2.34
CA LYS A 312 -21.81 -12.06 3.72
C LYS A 312 -20.84 -12.94 4.48
N LEU A 313 -19.73 -12.38 4.90
CA LEU A 313 -18.74 -13.09 5.70
C LEU A 313 -18.20 -12.16 6.79
N THR A 314 -17.97 -12.73 7.97
CA THR A 314 -17.29 -12.06 9.08
C THR A 314 -16.07 -12.87 9.48
N GLN A 315 -14.97 -12.19 9.70
CA GLN A 315 -13.76 -12.77 10.27
C GLN A 315 -13.36 -11.99 11.53
N LEU A 316 -12.94 -12.71 12.54
CA LEU A 316 -12.35 -12.17 13.76
C LEU A 316 -11.01 -12.85 14.00
N PHE A 317 -9.96 -12.08 14.17
CA PHE A 317 -8.61 -12.58 14.47
C PHE A 317 -8.10 -12.01 15.79
N ASP A 318 -7.38 -12.83 16.54
CA ASP A 318 -6.58 -12.42 17.68
C ASP A 318 -5.15 -12.16 17.21
N LEU A 319 -4.81 -10.90 16.95
CA LEU A 319 -3.51 -10.52 16.38
C LEU A 319 -2.32 -10.77 17.32
N GLN A 320 -2.56 -10.94 18.63
CA GLN A 320 -1.49 -11.23 19.59
C GLN A 320 -1.07 -12.70 19.55
N SER A 321 -2.02 -13.62 19.43
CA SER A 321 -1.76 -15.06 19.36
C SER A 321 -1.66 -15.58 17.92
N ASP A 322 -2.29 -14.92 16.96
CA ASP A 322 -2.33 -15.25 15.53
C ASP A 322 -2.03 -14.03 14.64
N PRO A 323 -0.79 -13.52 14.63
CA PRO A 323 -0.41 -12.36 13.82
C PRO A 323 -0.46 -12.63 12.30
N TRP A 324 -0.65 -13.88 11.89
CA TRP A 324 -0.80 -14.28 10.49
C TRP A 324 -2.25 -14.42 10.05
N GLU A 325 -3.22 -14.14 10.94
CA GLU A 325 -4.66 -14.15 10.65
C GLU A 325 -5.16 -15.49 10.07
N MET A 326 -4.66 -16.61 10.62
CA MET A 326 -4.93 -17.96 10.12
C MET A 326 -6.22 -18.57 10.64
N TYR A 327 -6.67 -18.16 11.84
CA TYR A 327 -7.79 -18.77 12.56
C TYR A 327 -8.92 -17.77 12.76
N ASN A 328 -9.99 -17.92 11.99
CA ASN A 328 -11.20 -17.12 12.17
C ASN A 328 -11.95 -17.54 13.44
N LEU A 329 -12.02 -16.63 14.41
CA LEU A 329 -12.66 -16.87 15.72
C LEU A 329 -14.15 -16.52 15.73
N PHE A 330 -14.71 -16.02 14.62
CA PHE A 330 -16.08 -15.50 14.58
C PHE A 330 -17.13 -16.51 15.00
N ASP A 331 -16.99 -17.79 14.58
CA ASP A 331 -17.96 -18.85 14.86
C ASP A 331 -17.73 -19.57 16.21
N PHE A 332 -16.71 -19.17 16.98
CA PHE A 332 -16.43 -19.78 18.27
C PHE A 332 -17.19 -19.08 19.40
N SER A 333 -17.76 -19.87 20.30
CA SER A 333 -18.46 -19.35 21.48
C SER A 333 -17.52 -18.54 22.38
N GLY A 334 -18.02 -17.43 22.91
CA GLY A 334 -17.25 -16.57 23.82
C GLY A 334 -16.69 -15.30 23.17
N TYR A 335 -16.74 -15.18 21.84
CA TYR A 335 -16.27 -13.97 21.11
C TYR A 335 -17.39 -13.00 20.72
N ASP A 336 -18.67 -13.35 20.95
CA ASP A 336 -19.82 -12.51 20.58
C ASP A 336 -19.73 -11.07 21.13
N GLY A 337 -19.26 -10.94 22.38
CA GLY A 337 -19.08 -9.64 23.03
C GLY A 337 -18.02 -8.78 22.32
N ILE A 338 -16.92 -9.38 21.87
CA ILE A 338 -15.84 -8.72 21.14
C ILE A 338 -16.33 -8.31 19.76
N VAL A 339 -16.98 -9.22 19.03
CA VAL A 339 -17.58 -8.93 17.72
C VAL A 339 -18.58 -7.77 17.83
N GLY A 340 -19.47 -7.83 18.83
CA GLY A 340 -20.47 -6.78 19.07
C GLY A 340 -19.84 -5.42 19.36
N ARG A 341 -18.75 -5.38 20.14
CA ARG A 341 -18.00 -4.15 20.44
C ARG A 341 -17.33 -3.57 19.18
N LEU A 342 -16.59 -4.39 18.43
CA LEU A 342 -15.89 -3.95 17.22
C LEU A 342 -16.87 -3.54 16.11
N ARG A 343 -18.02 -4.21 15.96
CA ARG A 343 -19.09 -3.79 15.05
C ARG A 343 -19.65 -2.41 15.40
N ARG A 344 -19.90 -2.15 16.70
CA ARG A 344 -20.33 -0.81 17.13
C ARG A 344 -19.27 0.24 16.80
N ARG A 345 -18.00 -0.09 17.05
CA ARG A 345 -16.91 0.85 16.75
C ARG A 345 -16.77 1.11 15.24
N MET A 346 -16.91 0.08 14.42
CA MET A 346 -16.92 0.20 12.95
C MET A 346 -18.03 1.15 12.46
N LYS A 347 -19.24 1.06 13.04
CA LYS A 347 -20.34 1.98 12.73
C LYS A 347 -20.06 3.42 13.19
N GLN A 348 -19.43 3.60 14.35
CA GLN A 348 -19.00 4.92 14.82
C GLN A 348 -17.97 5.56 13.87
N PHE A 349 -16.98 4.81 13.38
CA PHE A 349 -16.03 5.29 12.39
C PHE A 349 -16.72 5.76 11.09
N CYS A 350 -17.74 5.03 10.63
CA CYS A 350 -18.54 5.46 9.48
C CYS A 350 -19.13 6.85 9.69
N ASP A 351 -19.67 7.12 10.87
CA ASP A 351 -20.27 8.41 11.22
C ASP A 351 -19.20 9.49 11.45
N GLU A 352 -18.11 9.17 12.17
CA GLU A 352 -17.01 10.10 12.45
C GLU A 352 -16.29 10.58 11.18
N TRP A 353 -16.25 9.76 10.14
CA TRP A 353 -15.55 10.04 8.89
C TRP A 353 -16.46 10.39 7.73
N ASP A 354 -17.75 10.62 8.00
CA ASP A 354 -18.76 10.92 6.99
C ASP A 354 -18.73 9.95 5.80
N GLU A 355 -18.42 8.68 6.05
CA GLU A 355 -18.11 7.71 5.00
C GLU A 355 -19.25 7.55 3.99
N GLN A 356 -20.49 7.74 4.43
CA GLN A 356 -21.67 7.67 3.57
C GLN A 356 -21.80 8.86 2.59
N GLN A 357 -20.91 9.87 2.67
CA GLN A 357 -20.77 10.89 1.64
C GLN A 357 -20.10 10.35 0.37
N HIS A 358 -19.29 9.29 0.50
CA HIS A 358 -18.61 8.66 -0.63
C HIS A 358 -19.44 7.48 -1.18
N ILE A 359 -19.46 7.33 -2.51
CA ILE A 359 -20.27 6.30 -3.20
C ILE A 359 -19.98 4.86 -2.70
N TYR A 360 -18.72 4.52 -2.44
CA TYR A 360 -18.38 3.19 -1.92
C TYR A 360 -18.86 2.98 -0.48
N GLY A 361 -18.86 4.02 0.34
CA GLY A 361 -19.44 3.97 1.67
C GLY A 361 -20.94 3.75 1.62
N GLN A 362 -21.67 4.53 0.79
CA GLN A 362 -23.12 4.36 0.60
C GLN A 362 -23.47 2.93 0.22
N GLN A 363 -22.82 2.39 -0.83
CA GLN A 363 -23.06 1.05 -1.35
C GLN A 363 -22.76 -0.03 -0.30
N TYR A 364 -21.62 0.09 0.44
CA TYR A 364 -21.28 -0.87 1.47
C TYR A 364 -22.31 -0.89 2.61
N TRP A 365 -22.65 0.28 3.15
CA TRP A 365 -23.57 0.38 4.29
C TRP A 365 -25.01 0.08 3.91
N GLU A 366 -25.40 0.25 2.67
CA GLU A 366 -26.68 -0.24 2.14
C GLU A 366 -26.73 -1.78 2.16
N GLN A 367 -25.70 -2.45 1.63
CA GLN A 367 -25.57 -3.91 1.68
C GLN A 367 -25.52 -4.43 3.13
N TYR A 368 -24.79 -3.74 3.99
CA TYR A 368 -24.68 -4.07 5.40
C TYR A 368 -26.06 -4.09 6.08
N ARG A 369 -26.85 -3.02 5.92
CA ARG A 369 -28.24 -2.91 6.46
C ARG A 369 -29.16 -3.96 5.87
N ARG A 370 -29.06 -4.25 4.57
CA ARG A 370 -29.85 -5.29 3.92
C ARG A 370 -29.61 -6.64 4.57
N TYR A 371 -28.37 -6.99 4.85
CA TYR A 371 -28.02 -8.24 5.52
C TYR A 371 -28.50 -8.28 6.98
N GLU A 372 -28.38 -7.19 7.72
CA GLU A 372 -28.91 -7.11 9.10
C GLU A 372 -30.45 -7.32 9.13
N GLN A 373 -31.19 -6.67 8.23
CA GLN A 373 -32.65 -6.84 8.14
C GLN A 373 -33.05 -8.28 7.79
N ALA A 374 -32.35 -8.89 6.85
CA ALA A 374 -32.64 -10.27 6.45
C ALA A 374 -32.38 -11.25 7.58
N GLU A 375 -31.34 -11.04 8.41
CA GLU A 375 -31.11 -11.84 9.63
C GLU A 375 -32.25 -11.72 10.64
N LEU A 376 -32.74 -10.51 10.87
CA LEU A 376 -33.88 -10.27 11.77
C LEU A 376 -35.16 -10.99 11.32
N HIS A 377 -35.32 -11.21 10.02
CA HIS A 377 -36.46 -11.86 9.41
C HIS A 377 -36.24 -13.35 9.11
N GLY A 378 -35.11 -13.93 9.52
CA GLY A 378 -34.80 -15.35 9.33
C GLY A 378 -34.66 -15.79 7.87
N VAL A 379 -34.29 -14.83 6.97
CA VAL A 379 -34.06 -15.12 5.55
C VAL A 379 -32.68 -15.70 5.36
N ASP A 380 -32.56 -16.84 4.69
CA ASP A 380 -31.29 -17.47 4.35
C ASP A 380 -30.41 -16.52 3.52
N GLN A 381 -29.16 -16.37 3.94
CA GLN A 381 -28.18 -15.45 3.35
C GLN A 381 -27.19 -16.22 2.46
N PRO A 382 -26.70 -15.64 1.36
CA PRO A 382 -25.67 -16.27 0.57
C PRO A 382 -24.37 -16.36 1.40
N LYS A 383 -24.02 -17.57 1.81
CA LYS A 383 -22.69 -17.91 2.30
C LYS A 383 -21.82 -18.01 1.07
N GLY A 384 -20.86 -17.12 0.89
CA GLY A 384 -19.99 -17.08 -0.29
C GLY A 384 -19.52 -18.47 -0.72
N THR A 385 -19.33 -18.65 -2.01
CA THR A 385 -18.87 -19.92 -2.58
C THR A 385 -17.44 -20.19 -2.06
N SER A 386 -17.27 -21.27 -1.29
CA SER A 386 -15.95 -21.73 -0.89
C SER A 386 -15.14 -22.09 -2.14
N MET A 387 -14.03 -21.41 -2.37
CA MET A 387 -13.14 -21.70 -3.50
C MET A 387 -12.43 -23.06 -3.33
N VAL A 388 -12.30 -23.54 -2.09
CA VAL A 388 -11.71 -24.85 -1.78
C VAL A 388 -12.53 -25.98 -2.39
N ASN A 389 -13.84 -25.85 -2.50
CA ASN A 389 -14.70 -26.88 -3.11
C ASN A 389 -14.62 -26.91 -4.65
N GLN A 390 -14.16 -25.85 -5.29
CA GLN A 390 -13.98 -25.82 -6.76
C GLN A 390 -12.75 -26.63 -7.22
N VAL A 391 -11.75 -26.82 -6.35
CA VAL A 391 -10.55 -27.61 -6.69
C VAL A 391 -10.84 -29.08 -6.95
N ASN A 392 -11.90 -29.64 -6.37
CA ASN A 392 -12.27 -31.04 -6.55
C ASN A 392 -12.90 -31.32 -7.94
N ASP A 393 -13.41 -30.31 -8.64
CA ASP A 393 -13.94 -30.45 -10.00
C ASP A 393 -12.86 -30.39 -11.08
N TRP A 394 -11.64 -29.91 -10.78
CA TRP A 394 -10.50 -29.90 -11.71
C TRP A 394 -9.67 -31.18 -11.69
N LYS A 395 -10.00 -32.14 -10.78
CA LYS A 395 -9.37 -33.48 -10.71
C LYS A 395 -10.16 -34.55 -11.48
N LYS A 396 -11.23 -34.17 -12.15
CA LYS A 396 -11.97 -35.00 -13.10
C LYS A 396 -11.66 -34.56 -14.54
#